data_034cb64109f8100409d681c813e5ad7b
#
_entry.id   034cb64109f8100409d681c813e5ad7b
#
_cell.length_a   1.000
_cell.length_b   1.000
_cell.length_c   1.000
_cell.angle_alpha   90.00
_cell.angle_beta   90.00
_cell.angle_gamma   90.00
#
_symmetry.space_group_name_H-M   'P 1'
#
loop_
_entity.id
_entity.type
_entity.pdbx_description
1 polymer ?
#
loop_
_entity_poly.entity_id
_entity_poly.type
_entity_poly.pdbx_seq_one_letter_code
_entity_poly.pdbx_strand_id
1 'polypeptide(L)'
;EQALVDDVFQVRPLRRDGRTQREEVFLEASEPTMQAIYRDFVAAAANNPQRKDKSGRPRVVVLTSSSNDVFASVDYYLALFEAAGAEARWLPLEPALIRAGDCDELEALRFRWNGVTGRAAIHPEWAEYQRDFCLHPERLSELVESADGFFFNGGDQSLTMRSLQLEPGR
;
A
#
# COMPACT_ATOMS: atom_id res chain seq x y z
N GLU A 1 -11.96 11.29 -26.06
CA GLU A 1 -11.12 12.33 -25.40
C GLU A 1 -10.72 11.91 -23.98
N GLN A 2 -11.67 11.40 -23.17
CA GLN A 2 -11.39 10.94 -21.80
C GLN A 2 -10.37 9.78 -21.77
N ALA A 3 -10.49 8.82 -22.69
CA ALA A 3 -9.57 7.69 -22.79
C ALA A 3 -8.13 8.11 -23.14
N LEU A 4 -7.95 9.19 -23.91
CA LEU A 4 -6.65 9.77 -24.26
C LEU A 4 -6.01 10.49 -23.07
N VAL A 5 -6.82 11.16 -22.24
CA VAL A 5 -6.34 11.85 -21.03
C VAL A 5 -5.91 10.82 -19.98
N ASP A 6 -6.66 9.73 -19.83
CA ASP A 6 -6.32 8.64 -18.93
C ASP A 6 -5.03 7.92 -19.35
N ASP A 7 -4.78 7.75 -20.66
CA ASP A 7 -3.55 7.12 -21.17
C ASP A 7 -2.30 8.03 -21.01
N VAL A 8 -2.45 9.34 -21.06
CA VAL A 8 -1.32 10.28 -20.95
C VAL A 8 -0.82 10.45 -19.51
N PHE A 9 -1.70 10.27 -18.51
CA PHE A 9 -1.38 10.45 -17.09
C PHE A 9 -1.24 9.14 -16.30
N GLN A 10 -1.44 7.99 -16.93
CA GLN A 10 -1.19 6.71 -16.28
C GLN A 10 0.31 6.39 -16.30
N VAL A 11 0.95 6.55 -15.17
CA VAL A 11 2.28 5.97 -14.91
C VAL A 11 2.11 4.45 -14.92
N ARG A 12 2.46 3.81 -16.03
CA ARG A 12 2.48 2.34 -16.10
C ARG A 12 3.79 1.86 -15.51
N PRO A 13 3.76 0.89 -14.59
CA PRO A 13 4.99 0.33 -14.07
C PRO A 13 5.82 -0.25 -15.22
N LEU A 14 7.12 0.03 -15.21
CA LEU A 14 8.05 -0.55 -16.18
C LEU A 14 8.06 -2.08 -16.00
N ARG A 15 7.87 -2.80 -17.10
CA ARG A 15 7.92 -4.26 -17.11
C ARG A 15 9.15 -4.74 -17.87
N ARG A 16 9.92 -5.61 -17.24
CA ARG A 16 11.03 -6.32 -17.87
C ARG A 16 10.80 -7.81 -17.71
N ASP A 17 10.86 -8.54 -18.84
CA ASP A 17 10.64 -9.99 -18.87
C ASP A 17 9.30 -10.44 -18.24
N GLY A 18 8.24 -9.64 -18.46
CA GLY A 18 6.90 -9.92 -17.94
C GLY A 18 6.71 -9.62 -16.44
N ARG A 19 7.74 -9.18 -15.74
CA ARG A 19 7.69 -8.80 -14.32
C ARG A 19 7.71 -7.29 -14.18
N THR A 20 6.95 -6.77 -13.22
CA THR A 20 7.00 -5.35 -12.86
C THR A 20 8.39 -5.05 -12.30
N GLN A 21 9.04 -4.05 -12.86
CA GLN A 21 10.30 -3.55 -12.33
C GLN A 21 9.97 -2.67 -11.13
N ARG A 22 10.47 -3.02 -9.94
CA ARG A 22 10.30 -2.20 -8.75
C ARG A 22 10.98 -0.85 -8.95
N GLU A 23 10.36 0.20 -8.44
CA GLU A 23 10.97 1.53 -8.40
C GLU A 23 12.22 1.49 -7.52
N GLU A 24 13.32 2.05 -8.02
CA GLU A 24 14.51 2.30 -7.22
C GLU A 24 14.40 3.70 -6.61
N VAL A 25 14.43 3.77 -5.29
CA VAL A 25 14.42 5.02 -4.55
C VAL A 25 15.82 5.33 -4.02
N PHE A 26 16.38 6.44 -4.47
CA PHE A 26 17.66 6.94 -3.99
C PHE A 26 17.41 7.96 -2.87
N LEU A 27 17.14 7.47 -1.65
CA LEU A 27 16.86 8.33 -0.49
C LEU A 27 18.00 9.31 -0.23
N GLU A 28 19.24 8.89 -0.47
CA GLU A 28 20.45 9.73 -0.30
C GLU A 28 20.50 10.94 -1.25
N ALA A 29 19.78 10.88 -2.38
CA ALA A 29 19.68 11.99 -3.32
C ALA A 29 18.55 12.98 -2.98
N SER A 30 17.73 12.67 -1.97
CA SER A 30 16.66 13.55 -1.50
C SER A 30 17.21 14.69 -0.62
N GLU A 31 16.39 15.71 -0.41
CA GLU A 31 16.69 16.79 0.54
C GLU A 31 16.96 16.23 1.95
N PRO A 32 17.94 16.76 2.70
CA PRO A 32 18.32 16.25 4.02
C PRO A 32 17.16 16.12 5.00
N THR A 33 16.20 17.04 4.95
CA THR A 33 14.99 17.00 5.79
C THR A 33 14.12 15.78 5.47
N MET A 34 13.96 15.45 4.19
CA MET A 34 13.21 14.27 3.77
C MET A 34 13.89 12.99 4.22
N GLN A 35 15.20 12.92 4.04
CA GLN A 35 16.00 11.78 4.55
C GLN A 35 15.82 11.60 6.06
N ALA A 36 15.88 12.69 6.83
CA ALA A 36 15.72 12.66 8.27
C ALA A 36 14.33 12.16 8.67
N ILE A 37 13.25 12.65 8.04
CA ILE A 37 11.86 12.24 8.34
C ILE A 37 11.71 10.72 8.24
N TYR A 38 12.15 10.10 7.16
CA TYR A 38 11.99 8.65 6.97
C TYR A 38 12.91 7.84 7.88
N ARG A 39 14.15 8.29 8.10
CA ARG A 39 15.06 7.63 9.03
C ARG A 39 14.61 7.72 10.48
N ASP A 40 14.10 8.88 10.90
CA ASP A 40 13.56 9.08 12.24
C ASP A 40 12.31 8.23 12.46
N PHE A 41 11.45 8.11 11.45
CA PHE A 41 10.30 7.21 11.50
C PHE A 41 10.73 5.75 11.68
N VAL A 42 11.70 5.28 10.89
CA VAL A 42 12.23 3.91 10.99
C VAL A 42 12.93 3.70 12.34
N ALA A 43 13.68 4.69 12.84
CA ALA A 43 14.29 4.64 14.16
C ALA A 43 13.24 4.56 15.28
N ALA A 44 12.16 5.32 15.17
CA ALA A 44 11.03 5.24 16.12
C ALA A 44 10.37 3.86 16.10
N ALA A 45 10.14 3.28 14.93
CA ALA A 45 9.63 1.91 14.78
C ALA A 45 10.60 0.87 15.41
N ALA A 46 11.92 1.03 15.19
CA ALA A 46 12.94 0.17 15.78
C ALA A 46 12.94 0.21 17.32
N ASN A 47 12.63 1.38 17.90
CA ASN A 47 12.57 1.61 19.33
C ASN A 47 11.18 1.36 19.96
N ASN A 48 10.21 0.88 19.16
CA ASN A 48 8.88 0.55 19.67
C ASN A 48 9.01 -0.46 20.83
N PRO A 49 8.54 -0.14 22.06
CA PRO A 49 8.66 -1.02 23.21
C PRO A 49 7.88 -2.33 23.04
N GLN A 50 6.85 -2.34 22.19
CA GLN A 50 6.03 -3.52 21.90
C GLN A 50 6.62 -4.42 20.80
N ARG A 51 7.73 -4.01 20.19
CA ARG A 51 8.40 -4.77 19.15
C ARG A 51 8.84 -6.14 19.66
N LYS A 52 8.34 -7.21 19.00
CA LYS A 52 8.57 -8.60 19.41
C LYS A 52 9.97 -9.10 19.02
N ASP A 53 10.42 -8.80 17.81
CA ASP A 53 11.75 -9.18 17.31
C ASP A 53 12.66 -7.94 17.21
N LYS A 54 13.60 -7.84 18.11
CA LYS A 54 14.56 -6.73 18.18
C LYS A 54 15.85 -6.99 17.38
N SER A 55 16.02 -8.18 16.80
CA SER A 55 17.25 -8.58 16.12
C SER A 55 17.29 -8.19 14.64
N GLY A 56 16.10 -8.09 14.00
CA GLY A 56 15.95 -7.77 12.59
C GLY A 56 15.75 -6.27 12.32
N ARG A 57 15.48 -5.94 11.07
CA ARG A 57 14.99 -4.59 10.68
C ARG A 57 13.58 -4.36 11.22
N PRO A 58 13.21 -3.13 11.61
CA PRO A 58 11.83 -2.85 12.03
C PRO A 58 10.87 -3.06 10.85
N ARG A 59 9.70 -3.61 11.12
CA ARG A 59 8.66 -3.81 10.11
C ARG A 59 7.76 -2.59 10.05
N VAL A 60 7.81 -1.91 8.89
CA VAL A 60 6.92 -0.79 8.57
C VAL A 60 5.82 -1.29 7.66
N VAL A 61 4.59 -1.16 8.10
CA VAL A 61 3.40 -1.48 7.31
C VAL A 61 2.86 -0.22 6.65
N VAL A 62 2.81 -0.25 5.32
CA VAL A 62 2.38 0.87 4.48
C VAL A 62 0.93 0.68 4.07
N LEU A 63 0.11 1.72 4.24
CA LEU A 63 -1.25 1.80 3.75
C LEU A 63 -1.36 2.90 2.68
N THR A 64 -1.91 2.54 1.52
CA THR A 64 -2.17 3.45 0.39
C THR A 64 -3.65 3.75 0.21
N SER A 65 -4.43 3.51 1.25
CA SER A 65 -5.90 3.57 1.26
C SER A 65 -6.48 4.96 0.98
N SER A 66 -5.69 6.03 1.09
CA SER A 66 -6.12 7.40 0.74
C SER A 66 -6.01 7.72 -0.75
N SER A 67 -5.46 6.82 -1.55
CA SER A 67 -5.35 6.96 -3.01
C SER A 67 -6.58 6.35 -3.69
N ASN A 68 -7.08 7.00 -4.76
CA ASN A 68 -8.09 6.39 -5.62
C ASN A 68 -7.56 5.12 -6.29
N ASP A 69 -6.30 5.14 -6.73
CA ASP A 69 -5.56 3.96 -7.18
C ASP A 69 -4.63 3.49 -6.05
N VAL A 70 -5.09 2.52 -5.28
CA VAL A 70 -4.35 2.00 -4.12
C VAL A 70 -3.04 1.32 -4.50
N PHE A 71 -2.88 0.89 -5.76
CA PHE A 71 -1.68 0.20 -6.24
C PHE A 71 -0.57 1.16 -6.69
N ALA A 72 -0.94 2.37 -7.15
CA ALA A 72 -0.04 3.26 -7.90
C ALA A 72 1.24 3.65 -7.15
N SER A 73 1.20 3.72 -5.82
CA SER A 73 2.33 4.15 -5.00
C SER A 73 2.92 3.06 -4.10
N VAL A 74 2.47 1.81 -4.24
CA VAL A 74 2.93 0.70 -3.39
C VAL A 74 4.43 0.49 -3.54
N ASP A 75 4.91 0.29 -4.77
CA ASP A 75 6.32 0.03 -5.05
C ASP A 75 7.22 1.17 -4.55
N TYR A 76 6.78 2.41 -4.76
CA TYR A 76 7.50 3.60 -4.30
C TYR A 76 7.69 3.60 -2.78
N TYR A 77 6.61 3.45 -2.01
CA TYR A 77 6.71 3.51 -0.55
C TYR A 77 7.44 2.30 0.04
N LEU A 78 7.28 1.11 -0.54
CA LEU A 78 8.05 -0.06 -0.10
C LEU A 78 9.55 0.17 -0.32
N ALA A 79 9.95 0.62 -1.52
CA ALA A 79 11.34 0.92 -1.82
C ALA A 79 11.91 2.04 -0.93
N LEU A 80 11.10 3.07 -0.64
CA LEU A 80 11.49 4.20 0.21
C LEU A 80 11.79 3.75 1.64
N PHE A 81 10.92 2.95 2.26
CA PHE A 81 11.14 2.46 3.62
C PHE A 81 12.24 1.40 3.68
N GLU A 82 12.41 0.59 2.63
CA GLU A 82 13.55 -0.34 2.51
C GLU A 82 14.87 0.44 2.43
N ALA A 83 14.93 1.53 1.65
CA ALA A 83 16.10 2.42 1.59
C ALA A 83 16.38 3.13 2.93
N ALA A 84 15.33 3.41 3.71
CA ALA A 84 15.46 3.98 5.05
C ALA A 84 15.86 2.95 6.12
N GLY A 85 15.95 1.65 5.79
CA GLY A 85 16.43 0.58 6.67
C GLY A 85 15.33 -0.28 7.31
N ALA A 86 14.08 -0.17 6.89
CA ALA A 86 12.98 -1.01 7.37
C ALA A 86 12.80 -2.29 6.55
N GLU A 87 12.05 -3.25 7.09
CA GLU A 87 11.33 -4.27 6.32
C GLU A 87 9.96 -3.70 6.00
N ALA A 88 9.75 -3.29 4.74
CA ALA A 88 8.49 -2.67 4.34
C ALA A 88 7.49 -3.72 3.84
N ARG A 89 6.22 -3.61 4.26
CA ARG A 89 5.11 -4.47 3.84
C ARG A 89 3.89 -3.60 3.51
N TRP A 90 3.19 -3.95 2.44
CA TRP A 90 1.95 -3.28 2.10
C TRP A 90 0.75 -3.97 2.73
N LEU A 91 -0.09 -3.21 3.43
CA LEU A 91 -1.40 -3.64 3.90
C LEU A 91 -2.43 -3.20 2.86
N PRO A 92 -3.05 -4.14 2.09
CA PRO A 92 -3.90 -3.83 0.94
C PRO A 92 -5.31 -3.37 1.35
N LEU A 93 -5.38 -2.49 2.35
CA LEU A 93 -6.63 -2.03 2.92
C LEU A 93 -7.25 -0.93 2.07
N GLU A 94 -8.43 -1.20 1.51
CA GLU A 94 -9.25 -0.22 0.79
C GLU A 94 -10.74 -0.51 0.99
N PRO A 95 -11.65 0.45 0.70
CA PRO A 95 -13.08 0.25 0.85
C PRO A 95 -13.63 -0.96 0.08
N ALA A 96 -13.07 -1.27 -1.10
CA ALA A 96 -13.46 -2.42 -1.90
C ALA A 96 -13.17 -3.74 -1.18
N LEU A 97 -11.96 -3.90 -0.63
CA LEU A 97 -11.55 -5.13 0.09
C LEU A 97 -12.44 -5.38 1.32
N ILE A 98 -12.69 -4.33 2.12
CA ILE A 98 -13.47 -4.45 3.36
C ILE A 98 -14.94 -4.79 3.09
N ARG A 99 -15.45 -4.42 1.92
CA ARG A 99 -16.87 -4.63 1.54
C ARG A 99 -17.09 -5.77 0.55
N ALA A 100 -16.03 -6.44 0.14
CA ALA A 100 -16.15 -7.58 -0.75
C ALA A 100 -16.88 -8.73 -0.05
N GLY A 101 -18.00 -9.15 -0.62
CA GLY A 101 -18.67 -10.40 -0.26
C GLY A 101 -18.09 -11.58 -1.07
N ASP A 102 -17.56 -11.26 -2.24
CA ASP A 102 -16.85 -12.16 -3.14
C ASP A 102 -15.60 -11.45 -3.68
N CYS A 103 -14.48 -12.14 -3.69
CA CYS A 103 -13.19 -11.60 -4.13
C CYS A 103 -13.13 -11.33 -5.65
N ASP A 104 -14.06 -11.86 -6.43
CA ASP A 104 -14.20 -11.55 -7.85
C ASP A 104 -14.86 -10.18 -8.10
N GLU A 105 -15.52 -9.60 -7.08
CA GLU A 105 -16.15 -8.29 -7.16
C GLU A 105 -15.21 -7.11 -6.87
N LEU A 106 -13.97 -7.35 -6.45
CA LEU A 106 -13.03 -6.30 -6.01
C LEU A 106 -12.89 -5.14 -7.02
N GLU A 107 -12.81 -5.44 -8.32
CA GLU A 107 -12.67 -4.40 -9.35
C GLU A 107 -13.95 -3.55 -9.49
N ALA A 108 -15.13 -4.18 -9.45
CA ALA A 108 -16.42 -3.49 -9.50
C ALA A 108 -16.65 -2.63 -8.27
N LEU A 109 -16.23 -3.12 -7.09
CA LEU A 109 -16.32 -2.38 -5.84
C LEU A 109 -15.33 -1.22 -5.82
N ARG A 110 -14.11 -1.39 -6.37
CA ARG A 110 -13.14 -0.30 -6.52
C ARG A 110 -13.67 0.82 -7.40
N PHE A 111 -14.31 0.49 -8.53
CA PHE A 111 -14.99 1.51 -9.32
C PHE A 111 -16.07 2.25 -8.53
N ARG A 112 -16.89 1.51 -7.78
CA ARG A 112 -17.98 2.09 -6.98
C ARG A 112 -17.49 3.00 -5.84
N TRP A 113 -16.40 2.65 -5.17
CA TRP A 113 -15.95 3.34 -3.95
C TRP A 113 -14.82 4.36 -4.21
N ASN A 114 -13.93 4.07 -5.15
CA ASN A 114 -12.75 4.87 -5.43
C ASN A 114 -12.88 5.62 -6.77
N GLY A 115 -13.88 5.30 -7.59
CA GLY A 115 -14.11 5.96 -8.89
C GLY A 115 -13.14 5.54 -9.99
N VAL A 116 -12.34 4.48 -9.80
CA VAL A 116 -11.34 4.01 -10.77
C VAL A 116 -11.61 2.57 -11.20
N THR A 117 -11.21 2.24 -12.43
CA THR A 117 -11.35 0.89 -13.00
C THR A 117 -10.10 0.50 -13.78
N GLY A 118 -9.93 -0.80 -14.06
CA GLY A 118 -8.82 -1.33 -14.84
C GLY A 118 -7.47 -1.35 -14.10
N ARG A 119 -7.46 -1.05 -12.80
CA ARG A 119 -6.21 -0.95 -12.03
C ARG A 119 -5.56 -2.32 -11.79
N ALA A 120 -6.35 -3.36 -11.64
CA ALA A 120 -5.85 -4.73 -11.56
C ALA A 120 -5.07 -5.16 -12.82
N ALA A 121 -5.50 -4.71 -14.00
CA ALA A 121 -4.79 -4.99 -15.25
C ALA A 121 -3.46 -4.22 -15.38
N ILE A 122 -3.37 -3.03 -14.77
CA ILE A 122 -2.14 -2.21 -14.74
C ILE A 122 -1.14 -2.76 -13.71
N HIS A 123 -1.63 -3.21 -12.55
CA HIS A 123 -0.84 -3.69 -11.42
C HIS A 123 -1.21 -5.15 -11.05
N PRO A 124 -1.05 -6.13 -11.94
CA PRO A 124 -1.57 -7.48 -11.73
C PRO A 124 -0.99 -8.19 -10.51
N GLU A 125 0.29 -7.95 -10.18
CA GLU A 125 0.94 -8.58 -9.03
C GLU A 125 0.35 -8.05 -7.71
N TRP A 126 0.06 -6.74 -7.62
CA TRP A 126 -0.57 -6.15 -6.44
C TRP A 126 -2.05 -6.51 -6.34
N ALA A 127 -2.72 -6.66 -7.48
CA ALA A 127 -4.11 -7.12 -7.52
C ALA A 127 -4.21 -8.58 -7.04
N GLU A 128 -3.29 -9.46 -7.46
CA GLU A 128 -3.21 -10.85 -6.99
C GLU A 128 -2.87 -10.89 -5.50
N TYR A 129 -1.89 -10.11 -5.05
CA TYR A 129 -1.56 -9.98 -3.64
C TYR A 129 -2.77 -9.56 -2.80
N GLN A 130 -3.52 -8.52 -3.24
CA GLN A 130 -4.72 -8.07 -2.54
C GLN A 130 -5.83 -9.13 -2.56
N ARG A 131 -6.02 -9.84 -3.68
CA ARG A 131 -6.98 -10.93 -3.78
C ARG A 131 -6.69 -12.04 -2.78
N ASP A 132 -5.42 -12.35 -2.57
CA ASP A 132 -5.01 -13.33 -1.57
C ASP A 132 -5.40 -12.90 -0.14
N PHE A 133 -5.31 -11.62 0.20
CA PHE A 133 -5.86 -11.09 1.46
C PHE A 133 -7.38 -11.12 1.53
N CYS A 134 -8.08 -11.01 0.42
CA CYS A 134 -9.53 -11.20 0.38
C CYS A 134 -9.92 -12.64 0.68
N LEU A 135 -9.19 -13.60 0.12
CA LEU A 135 -9.41 -15.03 0.32
C LEU A 135 -8.98 -15.51 1.72
N HIS A 136 -8.02 -14.81 2.33
CA HIS A 136 -7.41 -15.12 3.63
C HIS A 136 -7.42 -13.90 4.55
N PRO A 137 -8.60 -13.46 5.03
CA PRO A 137 -8.72 -12.22 5.80
C PRO A 137 -7.97 -12.21 7.13
N GLU A 138 -7.66 -13.38 7.71
CA GLU A 138 -6.81 -13.52 8.88
C GLU A 138 -5.42 -12.90 8.70
N ARG A 139 -4.89 -12.90 7.48
CA ARG A 139 -3.59 -12.32 7.14
C ARG A 139 -3.53 -10.80 7.37
N LEU A 140 -4.67 -10.10 7.30
CA LEU A 140 -4.74 -8.68 7.66
C LEU A 140 -4.36 -8.49 9.14
N SER A 141 -4.94 -9.28 10.01
CA SER A 141 -4.64 -9.23 11.46
C SER A 141 -3.18 -9.61 11.73
N GLU A 142 -2.69 -10.68 11.12
CA GLU A 142 -1.30 -11.12 11.26
C GLU A 142 -0.31 -10.02 10.83
N LEU A 143 -0.59 -9.34 9.72
CA LEU A 143 0.26 -8.26 9.23
C LEU A 143 0.22 -7.04 10.17
N VAL A 144 -0.97 -6.68 10.66
CA VAL A 144 -1.15 -5.60 11.65
C VAL A 144 -0.41 -5.92 12.95
N GLU A 145 -0.55 -7.14 13.49
CA GLU A 145 0.09 -7.56 14.74
C GLU A 145 1.61 -7.67 14.64
N SER A 146 2.14 -7.82 13.43
CA SER A 146 3.57 -7.91 13.17
C SER A 146 4.25 -6.56 12.95
N ALA A 147 3.47 -5.47 12.84
CA ALA A 147 3.99 -4.15 12.53
C ALA A 147 4.68 -3.49 13.73
N ASP A 148 5.84 -2.91 13.49
CA ASP A 148 6.56 -2.05 14.43
C ASP A 148 6.18 -0.57 14.26
N GLY A 149 5.67 -0.21 13.05
CA GLY A 149 5.17 1.10 12.71
C GLY A 149 4.22 1.08 11.52
N PHE A 150 3.31 2.04 11.45
CA PHE A 150 2.34 2.21 10.36
C PHE A 150 2.56 3.52 9.64
N PHE A 151 2.60 3.45 8.33
CA PHE A 151 2.64 4.63 7.47
C PHE A 151 1.37 4.71 6.63
N PHE A 152 0.70 5.86 6.69
CA PHE A 152 -0.46 6.17 5.85
C PHE A 152 -0.04 7.20 4.80
N ASN A 153 -0.26 6.88 3.53
CA ASN A 153 0.02 7.83 2.47
C ASN A 153 -0.92 9.05 2.54
N GLY A 154 -0.50 10.15 1.90
CA GLY A 154 -1.35 11.32 1.70
C GLY A 154 -2.41 11.09 0.61
N GLY A 155 -3.50 11.87 0.64
CA GLY A 155 -4.57 11.81 -0.34
C GLY A 155 -5.94 12.07 0.29
N ASP A 156 -6.98 11.40 -0.21
CA ASP A 156 -8.34 11.49 0.34
C ASP A 156 -8.50 10.65 1.60
N GLN A 157 -8.42 11.30 2.76
CA GLN A 157 -8.56 10.65 4.06
C GLN A 157 -9.93 10.01 4.26
N SER A 158 -10.96 10.41 3.49
CA SER A 158 -12.27 9.78 3.57
C SER A 158 -12.24 8.33 3.10
N LEU A 159 -11.38 7.99 2.12
CA LEU A 159 -11.16 6.62 1.66
C LEU A 159 -10.49 5.78 2.74
N THR A 160 -9.47 6.33 3.41
CA THR A 160 -8.82 5.67 4.56
C THR A 160 -9.82 5.40 5.67
N MET A 161 -10.62 6.40 6.04
CA MET A 161 -11.62 6.23 7.09
C MET A 161 -12.67 5.17 6.74
N ARG A 162 -13.12 5.12 5.49
CA ARG A 162 -14.05 4.07 5.02
C ARG A 162 -13.42 2.68 5.02
N SER A 163 -12.10 2.59 4.85
CA SER A 163 -11.35 1.33 4.91
C SER A 163 -11.17 0.83 6.35
N LEU A 164 -11.11 1.75 7.33
CA LEU A 164 -10.93 1.43 8.74
C LEU A 164 -12.25 1.25 9.50
N GLN A 165 -13.36 1.78 8.96
CA GLN A 165 -14.67 1.68 9.58
C GLN A 165 -15.35 0.37 9.14
N LEU A 166 -15.39 -0.58 10.06
CA LEU A 166 -16.34 -1.69 10.00
C LEU A 166 -17.73 -1.11 10.28
N GLU A 167 -18.66 -1.27 9.35
CA GLU A 167 -20.06 -0.95 9.66
C GLU A 167 -20.52 -1.86 10.81
N PRO A 168 -21.20 -1.30 11.84
CA PRO A 168 -21.72 -2.12 12.92
C PRO A 168 -22.70 -3.17 12.35
N GLY A 169 -22.38 -4.45 12.47
CA GLY A 169 -23.27 -5.55 12.11
C GLY A 169 -22.83 -6.47 10.98
N ARG A 170 -21.58 -6.43 10.56
CA ARG A 170 -20.99 -7.49 9.71
C ARG A 170 -19.88 -8.23 10.42
#